data_23e61d6494842a9b5e8a6195889936f2
#
_entry.id   23e61d6494842a9b5e8a6195889936f2
#
_cell.length_a   1.000
_cell.length_b   1.000
_cell.length_c   1.000
_cell.angle_alpha   90.00
_cell.angle_beta   90.00
_cell.angle_gamma   90.00
#
_symmetry.space_group_name_H-M   'P 1'
#
loop_
_entity.id
_entity.type
_entity.pdbx_description
1 polymer ?
#
loop_
_entity_poly.entity_id
_entity_poly.type
_entity_poly.pdbx_seq_one_letter_code
_entity_poly.pdbx_strand_id
1 'polypeptide(L)'
;KQRGGIRIRGGAARSYYVGIETAGLAIPGAPRPLKALCVVPAGMEEGTEVDVPSDDIGLVVGEAARFRFFSSSTRKDDQPGSVVDRWASDEIVETDSLEATLDKEEDIEDDYVPVQFHSQITELGVFELWCVHAAMDRRWKLEFSVRDDAEV
;
A
#
# COMPACT_ATOMS: atom_id res chain seq x y z
N LYS A 1 1.46 21.84 0.25
CA LYS A 1 1.38 20.52 -0.33
C LYS A 1 1.60 19.45 0.72
N GLN A 2 0.68 18.57 0.86
CA GLN A 2 0.78 17.55 1.89
C GLN A 2 1.27 16.23 1.34
N ARG A 3 2.15 15.61 2.09
CA ARG A 3 2.62 14.27 1.81
C ARG A 3 2.32 13.37 2.99
N GLY A 4 2.24 12.10 2.74
CA GLY A 4 2.16 11.11 3.79
C GLY A 4 0.79 10.58 4.09
N GLY A 5 -0.25 11.05 3.42
CA GLY A 5 -1.56 10.48 3.68
C GLY A 5 -2.64 11.02 2.79
N ILE A 6 -3.71 10.25 2.67
CA ILE A 6 -4.94 10.64 2.00
C ILE A 6 -5.96 10.95 3.08
N ARG A 7 -6.74 12.01 2.91
CA ARG A 7 -7.76 12.37 3.88
C ARG A 7 -9.01 11.54 3.68
N ILE A 8 -9.44 10.86 4.74
CA ILE A 8 -10.64 10.05 4.78
C ILE A 8 -11.50 10.54 5.94
N ARG A 9 -12.65 11.14 5.66
CA ARG A 9 -13.53 11.68 6.69
C ARG A 9 -14.67 10.72 6.98
N GLY A 10 -15.00 10.56 8.26
CA GLY A 10 -16.13 9.76 8.68
C GLY A 10 -15.98 8.27 8.45
N GLY A 11 -14.74 7.83 8.26
CA GLY A 11 -14.48 6.45 7.92
C GLY A 11 -14.36 6.22 6.42
N ALA A 12 -13.85 5.07 6.04
CA ALA A 12 -13.56 4.75 4.65
C ALA A 12 -14.84 4.28 3.94
N ALA A 13 -15.34 5.08 3.01
CA ALA A 13 -16.47 4.69 2.17
C ALA A 13 -16.05 3.69 1.09
N ARG A 14 -14.75 3.60 0.83
CA ARG A 14 -14.18 2.73 -0.20
C ARG A 14 -13.19 1.77 0.43
N SER A 15 -12.94 0.67 -0.27
CA SER A 15 -11.80 -0.20 0.03
C SER A 15 -10.58 0.31 -0.71
N TYR A 16 -9.39 0.17 -0.14
CA TYR A 16 -8.15 0.60 -0.78
C TYR A 16 -7.18 -0.55 -0.88
N TYR A 17 -6.39 -0.56 -1.94
CA TYR A 17 -5.51 -1.67 -2.29
C TYR A 17 -4.16 -1.18 -2.74
N VAL A 18 -3.14 -1.98 -2.47
CA VAL A 18 -1.80 -1.78 -3.01
C VAL A 18 -1.57 -2.85 -4.07
N GLY A 19 -1.06 -2.42 -5.22
CA GLY A 19 -0.71 -3.35 -6.28
C GLY A 19 0.61 -4.05 -5.96
N ILE A 20 0.58 -5.37 -5.93
CA ILE A 20 1.77 -6.18 -5.72
C ILE A 20 2.00 -7.07 -6.93
N GLU A 21 3.25 -7.17 -7.35
CA GLU A 21 3.62 -8.07 -8.41
C GLU A 21 3.86 -9.45 -7.83
N THR A 22 3.26 -10.46 -8.42
CA THR A 22 3.49 -11.82 -7.96
C THR A 22 4.69 -12.41 -8.65
N ALA A 23 5.44 -13.21 -7.89
CA ALA A 23 6.52 -13.99 -8.45
C ALA A 23 5.90 -15.10 -9.31
N GLY A 24 5.88 -14.90 -10.59
CA GLY A 24 5.42 -15.89 -11.55
C GLY A 24 6.52 -16.23 -12.53
N LEU A 25 6.26 -17.22 -13.38
CA LEU A 25 7.15 -17.52 -14.47
C LEU A 25 7.24 -16.29 -15.37
N ALA A 26 8.46 -15.79 -15.53
CA ALA A 26 8.69 -14.68 -16.43
C ALA A 26 8.55 -15.17 -17.87
N ILE A 27 7.45 -14.80 -18.50
CA ILE A 27 7.27 -15.09 -19.93
C ILE A 27 7.78 -13.89 -20.69
N PRO A 28 8.79 -14.04 -21.54
CA PRO A 28 9.32 -12.90 -22.28
C PRO A 28 8.22 -12.17 -23.04
N GLY A 29 8.18 -10.85 -22.87
CA GLY A 29 7.20 -10.01 -23.53
C GLY A 29 5.86 -9.89 -22.80
N ALA A 30 5.64 -10.62 -21.71
CA ALA A 30 4.42 -10.51 -20.92
C ALA A 30 4.71 -9.79 -19.61
N PRO A 31 3.84 -8.86 -19.16
CA PRO A 31 4.00 -8.22 -17.85
C PRO A 31 3.77 -9.24 -16.74
N ARG A 32 4.42 -9.03 -15.61
CA ARG A 32 4.16 -9.86 -14.43
C ARG A 32 2.72 -9.65 -13.96
N PRO A 33 2.05 -10.70 -13.49
CA PRO A 33 0.71 -10.54 -12.95
C PRO A 33 0.72 -9.58 -11.76
N LEU A 34 -0.23 -8.65 -11.78
CA LEU A 34 -0.43 -7.70 -10.69
C LEU A 34 -1.64 -8.14 -9.90
N LYS A 35 -1.51 -8.16 -8.58
CA LYS A 35 -2.63 -8.44 -7.69
C LYS A 35 -2.89 -7.24 -6.80
N ALA A 36 -4.13 -7.07 -6.38
CA ALA A 36 -4.52 -5.99 -5.49
C ALA A 36 -4.65 -6.54 -4.07
N LEU A 37 -3.82 -6.04 -3.17
CA LEU A 37 -3.82 -6.42 -1.75
C LEU A 37 -4.61 -5.38 -0.99
N CYS A 38 -5.70 -5.79 -0.34
CA CYS A 38 -6.52 -4.88 0.43
C CYS A 38 -5.78 -4.41 1.69
N VAL A 39 -5.63 -3.11 1.82
CA VAL A 39 -4.96 -2.49 2.97
C VAL A 39 -5.93 -1.69 3.84
N VAL A 40 -7.03 -1.22 3.28
CA VAL A 40 -8.08 -0.53 4.04
C VAL A 40 -9.42 -1.13 3.64
N PRO A 41 -10.12 -1.78 4.58
CA PRO A 41 -11.46 -2.29 4.29
C PRO A 41 -12.47 -1.13 4.28
N ALA A 42 -13.51 -1.26 3.48
CA ALA A 42 -14.61 -0.30 3.52
C ALA A 42 -15.23 -0.31 4.92
N GLY A 43 -15.46 0.85 5.48
CA GLY A 43 -16.00 0.98 6.83
C GLY A 43 -14.95 1.18 7.92
N MET A 44 -13.66 1.18 7.57
CA MET A 44 -12.61 1.46 8.56
C MET A 44 -12.76 2.88 9.08
N GLU A 45 -12.76 3.04 10.40
CA GLU A 45 -13.07 4.31 11.03
C GLU A 45 -11.84 5.15 11.35
N GLU A 46 -12.06 6.45 11.49
CA GLU A 46 -11.03 7.38 11.97
C GLU A 46 -10.55 6.95 13.36
N GLY A 47 -9.26 7.13 13.61
CA GLY A 47 -8.66 6.78 14.89
C GLY A 47 -8.39 5.29 15.05
N THR A 48 -8.48 4.50 13.98
CA THR A 48 -8.22 3.06 14.05
C THR A 48 -7.02 2.67 13.21
N GLU A 49 -6.45 1.51 13.51
CA GLU A 49 -5.32 0.97 12.76
C GLU A 49 -5.45 -0.54 12.65
N VAL A 50 -4.80 -1.11 11.64
CA VAL A 50 -4.90 -2.54 11.39
C VAL A 50 -3.63 -3.03 10.69
N ASP A 51 -3.16 -4.21 11.11
CA ASP A 51 -2.11 -4.91 10.38
C ASP A 51 -2.70 -5.57 9.14
N VAL A 52 -1.93 -5.55 8.07
CA VAL A 52 -2.35 -6.17 6.81
C VAL A 52 -1.60 -7.48 6.65
N PRO A 53 -2.25 -8.62 6.93
CA PRO A 53 -1.58 -9.91 6.78
C PRO A 53 -1.28 -10.19 5.31
N SER A 54 -0.07 -10.61 5.02
CA SER A 54 0.33 -10.97 3.66
C SER A 54 1.62 -11.77 3.72
N ASP A 55 2.00 -12.33 2.59
CA ASP A 55 3.37 -12.81 2.42
C ASP A 55 4.31 -11.61 2.51
N ASP A 56 5.54 -11.87 2.93
CA ASP A 56 6.51 -10.79 3.06
C ASP A 56 6.78 -10.15 1.70
N ILE A 57 6.85 -8.83 1.71
CA ILE A 57 7.15 -8.04 0.52
C ILE A 57 8.59 -7.55 0.66
N GLY A 58 9.40 -7.85 -0.34
CA GLY A 58 10.81 -7.45 -0.29
C GLY A 58 11.03 -6.04 -0.77
N LEU A 59 11.77 -5.26 0.01
CA LEU A 59 12.18 -3.91 -0.37
C LEU A 59 13.69 -3.85 -0.46
N VAL A 60 14.20 -3.16 -1.48
CA VAL A 60 15.64 -2.96 -1.66
C VAL A 60 16.07 -1.75 -0.87
N VAL A 61 17.08 -1.91 -0.02
CA VAL A 61 17.59 -0.83 0.82
C VAL A 61 18.34 0.18 -0.04
N GLY A 62 18.08 1.46 0.21
CA GLY A 62 18.74 2.54 -0.50
C GLY A 62 18.10 2.93 -1.82
N GLU A 63 17.07 2.23 -2.24
CA GLU A 63 16.33 2.55 -3.46
C GLU A 63 14.88 2.87 -3.14
N ALA A 64 14.29 3.75 -3.93
CA ALA A 64 12.89 4.08 -3.77
C ALA A 64 12.03 2.90 -4.22
N ALA A 65 11.16 2.42 -3.34
CA ALA A 65 10.16 1.42 -3.68
C ALA A 65 8.86 2.15 -4.04
N ARG A 66 8.29 1.82 -5.17
CA ARG A 66 7.08 2.46 -5.65
C ARG A 66 5.98 1.43 -5.82
N PHE A 67 4.81 1.73 -5.29
CA PHE A 67 3.65 0.86 -5.38
C PHE A 67 2.49 1.59 -6.05
N ARG A 68 1.72 0.88 -6.84
CA ARG A 68 0.47 1.39 -7.39
C ARG A 68 -0.60 1.31 -6.31
N PHE A 69 -1.48 2.28 -6.27
CA PHE A 69 -2.53 2.36 -5.26
C PHE A 69 -3.89 2.45 -5.94
N PHE A 70 -4.84 1.66 -5.43
CA PHE A 70 -6.15 1.50 -6.04
C PHE A 70 -7.25 1.68 -5.02
N SER A 71 -8.45 1.97 -5.50
CA SER A 71 -9.64 2.01 -4.65
C SER A 71 -10.81 1.34 -5.34
N SER A 72 -11.78 0.91 -4.52
CA SER A 72 -13.02 0.35 -5.02
C SER A 72 -14.20 0.89 -4.24
N SER A 73 -15.22 1.37 -4.95
CA SER A 73 -16.48 1.82 -4.33
C SER A 73 -17.52 0.70 -4.30
N THR A 74 -17.26 -0.43 -4.95
CA THR A 74 -18.21 -1.53 -5.06
C THR A 74 -17.84 -2.74 -4.22
N ARG A 75 -16.55 -2.97 -3.99
CA ARG A 75 -16.10 -4.11 -3.19
C ARG A 75 -16.12 -3.73 -1.71
N LYS A 76 -17.14 -4.18 -0.99
CA LYS A 76 -17.35 -3.80 0.42
C LYS A 76 -16.98 -4.89 1.42
N ASP A 77 -16.72 -6.11 0.92
CA ASP A 77 -16.49 -7.26 1.80
C ASP A 77 -15.02 -7.65 1.94
N ASP A 78 -14.13 -7.01 1.21
CA ASP A 78 -12.71 -7.31 1.32
C ASP A 78 -12.17 -6.88 2.68
N GLN A 79 -11.32 -7.72 3.24
CA GLN A 79 -10.70 -7.48 4.53
C GLN A 79 -9.22 -7.17 4.35
N PRO A 80 -8.56 -6.57 5.34
CA PRO A 80 -7.12 -6.37 5.25
C PRO A 80 -6.42 -7.70 4.97
N GLY A 81 -5.61 -7.73 3.93
CA GLY A 81 -4.92 -8.94 3.51
C GLY A 81 -5.64 -9.71 2.41
N SER A 82 -6.88 -9.35 2.07
CA SER A 82 -7.56 -9.95 0.92
C SER A 82 -6.81 -9.63 -0.36
N VAL A 83 -6.64 -10.63 -1.22
CA VAL A 83 -5.92 -10.48 -2.49
C VAL A 83 -6.88 -10.69 -3.63
N VAL A 84 -6.95 -9.71 -4.53
CA VAL A 84 -7.81 -9.79 -5.71
C VAL A 84 -6.93 -10.00 -6.92
N ASP A 85 -7.17 -11.09 -7.65
CA ASP A 85 -6.37 -11.47 -8.82
C ASP A 85 -6.86 -10.82 -10.10
N ARG A 86 -8.16 -10.60 -10.20
CA ARG A 86 -8.80 -10.09 -11.40
C ARG A 86 -9.93 -9.15 -11.02
N TRP A 87 -10.07 -8.11 -11.79
CA TRP A 87 -11.15 -7.15 -11.60
C TRP A 87 -11.49 -6.45 -12.91
N ALA A 88 -12.73 -6.00 -12.99
CA ALA A 88 -13.16 -5.17 -14.10
C ALA A 88 -12.57 -3.77 -13.95
N SER A 89 -12.38 -3.07 -15.04
CA SER A 89 -11.72 -1.76 -15.06
C SER A 89 -12.43 -0.71 -14.20
N ASP A 90 -13.74 -0.89 -13.96
CA ASP A 90 -14.54 0.01 -13.13
C ASP A 90 -14.72 -0.51 -11.71
N GLU A 91 -14.29 -1.71 -11.42
CA GLU A 91 -14.43 -2.31 -10.09
C GLU A 91 -13.33 -1.85 -9.14
N ILE A 92 -12.09 -1.88 -9.60
CA ILE A 92 -10.93 -1.39 -8.85
C ILE A 92 -10.21 -0.40 -9.76
N VAL A 93 -10.04 0.82 -9.28
CA VAL A 93 -9.52 1.92 -10.07
C VAL A 93 -8.23 2.43 -9.47
N GLU A 94 -7.22 2.61 -10.30
CA GLU A 94 -5.94 3.17 -9.85
C GLU A 94 -6.12 4.66 -9.55
N THR A 95 -5.67 5.08 -8.37
CA THR A 95 -5.84 6.47 -7.91
C THR A 95 -4.52 7.20 -7.78
N ASP A 96 -3.56 6.59 -7.06
CA ASP A 96 -2.31 7.25 -6.75
C ASP A 96 -1.15 6.26 -6.82
N SER A 97 0.04 6.73 -6.51
CA SER A 97 1.17 5.87 -6.26
C SER A 97 1.74 6.16 -4.89
N LEU A 98 2.36 5.14 -4.32
CA LEU A 98 3.01 5.21 -3.02
C LEU A 98 4.50 5.03 -3.20
N GLU A 99 5.28 5.73 -2.41
CA GLU A 99 6.73 5.64 -2.49
C GLU A 99 7.33 5.58 -1.09
N ALA A 100 8.31 4.71 -0.91
CA ALA A 100 9.10 4.65 0.31
C ALA A 100 10.56 4.45 -0.06
N THR A 101 11.44 5.11 0.67
CA THR A 101 12.86 4.88 0.54
C THR A 101 13.37 4.41 1.89
N LEU A 102 13.98 3.22 1.90
CA LEU A 102 14.58 2.67 3.10
C LEU A 102 16.05 3.05 3.12
N ASP A 103 16.41 3.97 3.98
CA ASP A 103 17.81 4.35 4.16
C ASP A 103 18.56 3.18 4.79
N LYS A 104 19.80 2.99 4.37
CA LYS A 104 20.62 1.96 4.95
C LYS A 104 21.10 2.40 6.33
N GLU A 105 20.69 1.65 7.34
CA GLU A 105 21.08 1.90 8.71
C GLU A 105 22.15 0.88 9.13
N GLU A 106 22.92 1.21 10.14
CA GLU A 106 24.05 0.38 10.58
C GLU A 106 23.64 -1.02 11.00
N ASP A 107 22.43 -1.17 11.54
CA ASP A 107 21.95 -2.46 12.01
C ASP A 107 21.22 -3.26 10.91
N ILE A 108 21.14 -2.73 9.70
CA ILE A 108 20.57 -3.45 8.56
C ILE A 108 21.73 -3.82 7.64
N GLU A 109 22.12 -5.06 7.71
CA GLU A 109 23.25 -5.57 6.90
C GLU A 109 22.80 -6.04 5.52
N ASP A 110 21.55 -6.46 5.41
CA ASP A 110 21.04 -7.00 4.18
C ASP A 110 20.68 -5.90 3.20
N ASP A 111 20.84 -6.17 1.91
CA ASP A 111 20.39 -5.26 0.86
C ASP A 111 18.90 -5.35 0.60
N TYR A 112 18.22 -6.27 1.26
CA TYR A 112 16.85 -6.65 1.00
C TYR A 112 16.12 -6.82 2.33
N VAL A 113 14.98 -6.17 2.48
CA VAL A 113 14.24 -6.16 3.74
C VAL A 113 12.84 -6.70 3.52
N PRO A 114 12.44 -7.78 4.23
CA PRO A 114 11.06 -8.25 4.17
C PRO A 114 10.16 -7.38 5.04
N VAL A 115 9.04 -6.93 4.49
CA VAL A 115 8.09 -6.08 5.21
C VAL A 115 6.67 -6.56 5.01
N GLN A 116 5.81 -6.11 5.93
CA GLN A 116 4.36 -6.21 5.80
C GLN A 116 3.76 -4.84 6.01
N PHE A 117 2.55 -4.63 5.51
CA PHE A 117 1.91 -3.34 5.63
C PHE A 117 1.13 -3.19 6.93
N HIS A 118 1.04 -1.97 7.40
CA HIS A 118 0.21 -1.57 8.54
C HIS A 118 -0.52 -0.30 8.15
N SER A 119 -1.83 -0.30 8.27
CA SER A 119 -2.69 0.81 7.88
C SER A 119 -3.22 1.54 9.10
N GLN A 120 -3.28 2.85 9.03
CA GLN A 120 -3.84 3.68 10.10
C GLN A 120 -4.63 4.83 9.50
N ILE A 121 -5.81 5.08 10.05
CA ILE A 121 -6.55 6.32 9.78
C ILE A 121 -6.49 7.12 11.07
N THR A 122 -5.83 8.28 11.02
CA THR A 122 -5.65 9.11 12.21
C THR A 122 -6.98 9.71 12.66
N GLU A 123 -7.00 10.26 13.86
CA GLU A 123 -8.19 10.96 14.38
C GLU A 123 -8.56 12.17 13.53
N LEU A 124 -7.61 12.69 12.78
CA LEU A 124 -7.85 13.81 11.87
C LEU A 124 -8.31 13.35 10.49
N GLY A 125 -8.53 12.04 10.30
CA GLY A 125 -8.99 11.49 9.04
C GLY A 125 -7.93 11.35 7.97
N VAL A 126 -6.66 11.23 8.36
CA VAL A 126 -5.57 11.04 7.41
C VAL A 126 -5.20 9.56 7.37
N PHE A 127 -5.22 8.98 6.18
CA PHE A 127 -4.77 7.61 5.98
C PHE A 127 -3.26 7.57 5.87
N GLU A 128 -2.63 6.70 6.67
CA GLU A 128 -1.20 6.45 6.63
C GLU A 128 -0.96 4.97 6.41
N LEU A 129 -0.03 4.66 5.51
CA LEU A 129 0.38 3.28 5.26
C LEU A 129 1.85 3.14 5.61
N TRP A 130 2.16 2.10 6.38
CA TRP A 130 3.51 1.85 6.88
C TRP A 130 4.00 0.50 6.36
N CYS A 131 5.31 0.41 6.11
CA CYS A 131 6.00 -0.86 5.91
C CYS A 131 6.64 -1.24 7.22
N VAL A 132 6.32 -2.41 7.74
CA VAL A 132 6.84 -2.90 9.00
C VAL A 132 7.79 -4.05 8.72
N HIS A 133 9.01 -3.95 9.23
CA HIS A 133 9.99 -5.03 9.07
C HIS A 133 9.45 -6.31 9.70
N ALA A 134 9.57 -7.43 8.98
CA ALA A 134 8.98 -8.69 9.44
C ALA A 134 9.68 -9.27 10.66
N ALA A 135 10.96 -8.93 10.91
CA ALA A 135 11.76 -9.51 12.00
C ALA A 135 12.29 -8.49 12.99
N MET A 136 12.47 -7.24 12.61
CA MET A 136 13.04 -6.20 13.46
C MET A 136 11.99 -5.16 13.83
N ASP A 137 12.23 -4.46 14.93
CA ASP A 137 11.34 -3.38 15.36
C ASP A 137 11.65 -2.11 14.57
N ARG A 138 11.34 -2.15 13.30
CA ARG A 138 11.55 -1.05 12.35
C ARG A 138 10.35 -0.88 11.46
N ARG A 139 10.01 0.36 11.14
CA ARG A 139 8.94 0.64 10.18
C ARG A 139 9.22 1.93 9.44
N TRP A 140 8.66 2.02 8.23
CA TRP A 140 8.83 3.17 7.37
C TRP A 140 7.47 3.57 6.82
N LYS A 141 7.20 4.86 6.83
CA LYS A 141 5.93 5.37 6.31
C LYS A 141 6.03 5.55 4.81
N LEU A 142 5.02 5.06 4.09
CA LEU A 142 4.92 5.32 2.67
C LEU A 142 4.31 6.71 2.45
N GLU A 143 4.79 7.39 1.44
CA GLU A 143 4.27 8.69 1.08
C GLU A 143 3.51 8.60 -0.23
N PHE A 144 2.37 9.27 -0.29
CA PHE A 144 1.59 9.35 -1.49
C PHE A 144 2.21 10.38 -2.43
N SER A 145 2.33 10.02 -3.69
CA SER A 145 2.82 10.92 -4.70
C SER A 145 1.68 11.82 -5.14
N VAL A 146 1.82 13.11 -4.91
CA VAL A 146 0.82 14.08 -5.32
C VAL A 146 1.07 14.43 -6.78
N ARG A 147 0.05 14.31 -7.60
CA ARG A 147 0.15 14.65 -9.01
C ARG A 147 0.02 16.15 -9.18
N ASP A 148 1.00 16.75 -9.82
CA ASP A 148 0.97 18.19 -10.04
C ASP A 148 -0.15 18.61 -10.97
N ASP A 149 -0.52 17.74 -11.90
CA ASP A 149 -1.61 18.03 -12.82
C ASP A 149 -2.97 18.11 -12.14
N ALA A 150 -3.11 17.53 -10.95
CA ALA A 150 -4.33 17.60 -10.17
C ALA A 150 -4.56 18.97 -9.55
N GLU A 151 -3.57 19.81 -9.59
CA GLU A 151 -3.64 21.14 -8.99
C GLU A 151 -4.13 22.22 -9.96
N VAL A 152 -4.32 21.85 -11.16
CA VAL A 152 -4.72 22.80 -12.21
C VAL A 152 -6.17 23.21 -12.06
#